data_235fb99087fa313c5c526685ae6117ff
#
_entry.id   235fb99087fa313c5c526685ae6117ff
#
_cell.length_a   1.000
_cell.length_b   1.000
_cell.length_c   1.000
_cell.angle_alpha   90.00
_cell.angle_beta   90.00
_cell.angle_gamma   90.00
#
_symmetry.space_group_name_H-M   'P 1'
#
loop_
_entity.id
_entity.type
_entity.pdbx_description
1 polymer ?
#
loop_
_entity_poly.entity_id
_entity_poly.type
_entity_poly.pdbx_seq_one_letter_code
_entity_poly.pdbx_strand_id
1 'polypeptide(L)'
;DGISVILITHDLAIVANISNYLLLMKEGILVDQGQPKKVFKDLSHPYTRKLFSASSEQFSFKVTNPSKEKLLEVRSVSVNYRSHKRGIFSKGKSVEAVSNVSLDIRKGERLGLVGESGCGKSTLTRTILGLQSASSGYIKFDGKEVSKYANSFKKNIQVVFQDPYGSFNPRQKIGRLITEPFFTLAKEAPPETEQRIIAQKMLEEVGLSSESTEKYIHEFSGGQRQRIAIARALVIKPKLIIFDEAVSALDVSIRSQILKLISDLTERYGLSYLFISHDLTVIENITENCLVMKNGKIVERGQTKHILRDPKNEYTLSLINAAPKFPNFLHA
;
A
#
# COMPACT_ATOMS: atom_id res chain seq x y z
N ASP A 1 -2.43 30.01 24.54
CA ASP A 1 -2.66 31.18 23.66
C ASP A 1 -4.12 31.32 23.25
N GLY A 2 -5.07 30.43 23.66
CA GLY A 2 -6.51 30.55 23.40
C GLY A 2 -6.91 30.43 21.92
N ILE A 3 -6.10 29.75 21.10
CA ILE A 3 -6.39 29.57 19.66
C ILE A 3 -7.45 28.48 19.50
N SER A 4 -8.51 28.78 18.75
CA SER A 4 -9.49 27.79 18.30
C SER A 4 -8.99 27.08 17.06
N VAL A 5 -9.10 25.75 17.02
CA VAL A 5 -8.63 24.92 15.89
C VAL A 5 -9.78 24.11 15.30
N ILE A 6 -9.92 24.14 13.97
CA ILE A 6 -10.76 23.21 13.24
C ILE A 6 -9.82 22.19 12.57
N LEU A 7 -9.99 20.91 12.96
CA LEU A 7 -9.25 19.80 12.37
C LEU A 7 -10.15 19.03 11.42
N ILE A 8 -9.75 18.89 10.16
CA ILE A 8 -10.42 18.07 9.17
C ILE A 8 -9.61 16.80 8.96
N THR A 9 -10.18 15.66 9.26
CA THR A 9 -9.52 14.35 9.13
C THR A 9 -10.54 13.25 8.92
N HIS A 10 -10.11 12.15 8.35
CA HIS A 10 -10.86 10.90 8.28
C HIS A 10 -10.51 9.92 9.41
N ASP A 11 -9.52 10.25 10.25
CA ASP A 11 -9.07 9.39 11.36
C ASP A 11 -9.90 9.66 12.62
N LEU A 12 -10.80 8.73 12.93
CA LEU A 12 -11.69 8.84 14.09
C LEU A 12 -10.93 8.73 15.41
N ALA A 13 -9.82 8.00 15.46
CA ALA A 13 -9.03 7.87 16.68
C ALA A 13 -8.34 9.20 17.03
N ILE A 14 -7.86 9.95 16.03
CA ILE A 14 -7.32 11.30 16.23
C ILE A 14 -8.42 12.21 16.78
N VAL A 15 -9.60 12.23 16.14
CA VAL A 15 -10.72 13.05 16.58
C VAL A 15 -11.13 12.71 18.02
N ALA A 16 -11.22 11.42 18.34
CA ALA A 16 -11.62 10.95 19.68
C ALA A 16 -10.67 11.41 20.80
N ASN A 17 -9.38 11.60 20.48
CA ASN A 17 -8.35 11.96 21.45
C ASN A 17 -8.15 13.45 21.63
N ILE A 18 -8.33 14.28 20.59
CA ILE A 18 -7.88 15.68 20.65
C ILE A 18 -9.01 16.70 20.45
N SER A 19 -10.20 16.31 19.96
CA SER A 19 -11.28 17.26 19.72
C SER A 19 -12.23 17.36 20.91
N ASN A 20 -12.72 18.56 21.16
CA ASN A 20 -13.78 18.84 22.16
C ASN A 20 -15.17 18.60 21.56
N TYR A 21 -15.33 18.80 20.25
CA TYR A 21 -16.57 18.68 19.52
C TYR A 21 -16.35 18.08 18.15
N LEU A 22 -17.20 17.18 17.73
CA LEU A 22 -17.15 16.46 16.47
C LEU A 22 -18.30 16.90 15.57
N LEU A 23 -17.99 17.12 14.29
CA LEU A 23 -18.95 17.25 13.22
C LEU A 23 -18.67 16.15 12.19
N LEU A 24 -19.64 15.28 11.93
CA LEU A 24 -19.57 14.24 10.92
C LEU A 24 -20.30 14.66 9.66
N MET A 25 -19.58 14.66 8.53
CA MET A 25 -20.15 15.05 7.24
C MET A 25 -20.14 13.86 6.27
N LYS A 26 -21.21 13.78 5.47
CA LYS A 26 -21.33 12.85 4.35
C LYS A 26 -21.97 13.58 3.16
N GLU A 27 -21.33 13.52 1.98
CA GLU A 27 -21.86 14.10 0.74
C GLU A 27 -22.28 15.58 0.89
N GLY A 28 -21.49 16.36 1.64
CA GLY A 28 -21.76 17.77 1.90
C GLY A 28 -22.79 18.05 3.00
N ILE A 29 -23.38 17.03 3.60
CA ILE A 29 -24.41 17.15 4.64
C ILE A 29 -23.83 16.78 5.99
N LEU A 30 -24.15 17.58 7.04
CA LEU A 30 -23.87 17.24 8.42
C LEU A 30 -24.83 16.14 8.88
N VAL A 31 -24.27 14.95 9.19
CA VAL A 31 -25.07 13.76 9.53
C VAL A 31 -25.07 13.42 11.02
N ASP A 32 -24.06 13.86 11.75
CA ASP A 32 -23.96 13.64 13.19
C ASP A 32 -23.07 14.70 13.83
N GLN A 33 -23.30 15.02 15.12
CA GLN A 33 -22.52 16.03 15.85
C GLN A 33 -22.57 15.84 17.36
N GLY A 34 -21.56 16.29 18.06
CA GLY A 34 -21.54 16.28 19.52
C GLY A 34 -20.15 16.10 20.10
N GLN A 35 -20.11 15.85 21.39
CA GLN A 35 -18.84 15.44 22.05
C GLN A 35 -18.41 14.07 21.54
N PRO A 36 -17.15 13.85 21.14
CA PRO A 36 -16.69 12.60 20.58
C PRO A 36 -17.04 11.38 21.44
N LYS A 37 -16.83 11.49 22.76
CA LYS A 37 -17.18 10.45 23.74
C LYS A 37 -18.64 10.01 23.65
N LYS A 38 -19.57 10.98 23.50
CA LYS A 38 -21.01 10.69 23.40
C LYS A 38 -21.36 10.08 22.04
N VAL A 39 -20.91 10.71 20.96
CA VAL A 39 -21.21 10.27 19.58
C VAL A 39 -20.70 8.84 19.33
N PHE A 40 -19.47 8.51 19.77
CA PHE A 40 -18.89 7.19 19.59
C PHE A 40 -19.43 6.13 20.57
N LYS A 41 -19.98 6.53 21.70
CA LYS A 41 -20.67 5.60 22.61
C LYS A 41 -22.07 5.25 22.14
N ASP A 42 -22.83 6.26 21.68
CA ASP A 42 -24.23 6.10 21.29
C ASP A 42 -24.36 5.46 19.91
N LEU A 43 -23.44 5.74 18.98
CA LEU A 43 -23.44 5.25 17.59
C LEU A 43 -24.83 5.25 16.94
N SER A 44 -25.62 6.30 17.23
CA SER A 44 -27.04 6.39 16.85
C SER A 44 -27.22 6.50 15.35
N HIS A 45 -26.38 7.30 14.67
CA HIS A 45 -26.47 7.49 13.24
C HIS A 45 -25.85 6.31 12.46
N PRO A 46 -26.51 5.74 11.44
CA PRO A 46 -26.01 4.58 10.67
C PRO A 46 -24.63 4.82 10.03
N TYR A 47 -24.38 6.04 9.57
CA TYR A 47 -23.08 6.39 8.97
C TYR A 47 -21.96 6.44 10.01
N THR A 48 -22.20 7.00 11.20
CA THR A 48 -21.26 6.99 12.33
C THR A 48 -20.90 5.57 12.71
N ARG A 49 -21.91 4.69 12.82
CA ARG A 49 -21.73 3.27 13.12
C ARG A 49 -20.87 2.57 12.06
N LYS A 50 -21.15 2.83 10.77
CA LYS A 50 -20.39 2.27 9.66
C LYS A 50 -18.93 2.70 9.69
N LEU A 51 -18.63 3.99 9.92
CA LEU A 51 -17.27 4.50 10.01
C LEU A 51 -16.52 3.90 11.22
N PHE A 52 -17.20 3.85 12.37
CA PHE A 52 -16.62 3.29 13.59
C PHE A 52 -16.31 1.79 13.42
N SER A 53 -17.25 1.01 12.89
CA SER A 53 -17.01 -0.41 12.59
C SER A 53 -15.85 -0.62 11.63
N ALA A 54 -15.78 0.17 10.56
CA ALA A 54 -14.68 0.10 9.59
C ALA A 54 -13.31 0.45 10.21
N SER A 55 -13.29 1.33 11.22
CA SER A 55 -12.05 1.71 11.93
C SER A 55 -11.59 0.65 12.94
N SER A 56 -12.52 -0.14 13.48
CA SER A 56 -12.26 -1.19 14.48
C SER A 56 -12.22 -2.60 13.89
N GLU A 57 -12.55 -2.74 12.61
CA GLU A 57 -12.62 -4.03 11.94
C GLU A 57 -11.24 -4.67 11.81
N GLN A 58 -11.03 -5.74 12.54
CA GLN A 58 -9.87 -6.62 12.38
C GLN A 58 -10.23 -7.70 11.35
N PHE A 59 -9.57 -7.66 10.21
CA PHE A 59 -9.69 -8.73 9.23
C PHE A 59 -8.89 -9.94 9.69
N SER A 60 -9.53 -11.09 9.81
CA SER A 60 -8.81 -12.34 9.99
C SER A 60 -8.50 -12.93 8.61
N PHE A 61 -7.28 -12.80 8.15
CA PHE A 61 -6.83 -13.52 6.97
C PHE A 61 -6.55 -14.98 7.33
N LYS A 62 -6.86 -15.88 6.41
CA LYS A 62 -6.30 -17.23 6.51
C LYS A 62 -4.79 -17.11 6.42
N VAL A 63 -4.10 -17.57 7.45
CA VAL A 63 -2.65 -17.68 7.45
C VAL A 63 -2.26 -18.60 6.30
N THR A 64 -1.50 -18.08 5.34
CA THR A 64 -0.94 -18.91 4.28
C THR A 64 0.30 -19.61 4.81
N ASN A 65 0.52 -20.85 4.38
CA ASN A 65 1.80 -21.51 4.58
C ASN A 65 2.66 -21.19 3.34
N PRO A 66 3.50 -20.15 3.37
CA PRO A 66 4.30 -19.81 2.22
C PRO A 66 5.23 -20.97 1.87
N SER A 67 5.48 -21.15 0.58
CA SER A 67 6.46 -22.14 0.11
C SER A 67 7.83 -21.88 0.72
N LYS A 68 8.68 -22.94 0.78
CA LYS A 68 10.09 -22.74 1.16
C LYS A 68 10.88 -22.01 0.08
N GLU A 69 10.36 -21.93 -1.15
CA GLU A 69 11.03 -21.31 -2.28
C GLU A 69 11.03 -19.80 -2.20
N LYS A 70 12.19 -19.19 -2.37
CA LYS A 70 12.34 -17.74 -2.42
C LYS A 70 11.92 -17.22 -3.79
N LEU A 71 10.99 -16.28 -3.78
CA LEU A 71 10.54 -15.58 -4.98
C LEU A 71 11.36 -14.32 -5.24
N LEU A 72 11.60 -13.52 -4.19
CA LEU A 72 12.44 -12.33 -4.23
C LEU A 72 13.55 -12.44 -3.20
N GLU A 73 14.78 -12.14 -3.60
CA GLU A 73 15.95 -12.05 -2.72
C GLU A 73 16.62 -10.70 -2.92
N VAL A 74 16.74 -9.94 -1.85
CA VAL A 74 17.51 -8.69 -1.78
C VAL A 74 18.69 -8.94 -0.84
N ARG A 75 19.91 -8.66 -1.28
CA ARG A 75 21.13 -8.92 -0.51
C ARG A 75 22.03 -7.71 -0.46
N SER A 76 22.19 -7.18 0.75
CA SER A 76 23.10 -6.08 1.07
C SER A 76 22.98 -4.88 0.12
N VAL A 77 21.75 -4.57 -0.27
CA VAL A 77 21.47 -3.49 -1.22
C VAL A 77 21.64 -2.14 -0.54
N SER A 78 22.46 -1.28 -1.17
CA SER A 78 22.57 0.13 -0.81
C SER A 78 22.26 1.00 -2.01
N VAL A 79 21.66 2.17 -1.76
CA VAL A 79 21.35 3.18 -2.78
C VAL A 79 21.79 4.54 -2.31
N ASN A 80 22.68 5.17 -3.11
CA ASN A 80 23.24 6.47 -2.85
C ASN A 80 22.78 7.48 -3.89
N TYR A 81 22.22 8.58 -3.46
CA TYR A 81 21.93 9.74 -4.30
C TYR A 81 23.09 10.74 -4.21
N ARG A 82 23.68 11.06 -5.34
CA ARG A 82 24.65 12.14 -5.41
C ARG A 82 23.93 13.46 -5.65
N SER A 83 24.02 14.41 -4.73
CA SER A 83 23.57 15.76 -4.95
C SER A 83 24.39 16.37 -6.08
N HIS A 84 23.74 16.97 -7.09
CA HIS A 84 24.44 17.71 -8.13
C HIS A 84 25.25 18.85 -7.50
N LYS A 85 26.53 18.94 -7.92
CA LYS A 85 27.44 20.01 -7.48
C LYS A 85 26.82 21.39 -7.81
N ARG A 86 26.50 22.18 -6.81
CA ARG A 86 26.28 23.61 -6.96
C ARG A 86 27.65 24.33 -6.82
N GLY A 87 28.43 24.38 -7.92
CA GLY A 87 29.72 25.07 -7.98
C GLY A 87 30.94 24.13 -8.12
N ILE A 88 32.01 24.63 -8.69
CA ILE A 88 33.23 23.91 -9.09
C ILE A 88 34.03 23.37 -7.89
N PHE A 89 33.81 23.90 -6.66
CA PHE A 89 34.52 23.57 -5.43
C PHE A 89 33.66 22.87 -4.36
N SER A 90 32.38 22.57 -4.60
CA SER A 90 31.56 21.91 -3.58
C SER A 90 31.63 20.38 -3.75
N LYS A 91 32.09 19.68 -2.71
CA LYS A 91 31.91 18.23 -2.57
C LYS A 91 30.41 17.98 -2.40
N GLY A 92 29.72 17.48 -3.43
CA GLY A 92 28.31 17.14 -3.35
C GLY A 92 28.09 16.15 -2.18
N LYS A 93 27.17 16.47 -1.26
CA LYS A 93 26.78 15.51 -0.20
C LYS A 93 26.11 14.31 -0.86
N SER A 94 26.64 13.13 -0.62
CA SER A 94 25.99 11.86 -0.93
C SER A 94 24.97 11.57 0.17
N VAL A 95 23.72 11.27 -0.20
CA VAL A 95 22.67 10.82 0.73
C VAL A 95 22.49 9.33 0.49
N GLU A 96 22.80 8.51 1.49
CA GLU A 96 22.53 7.07 1.47
C GLU A 96 21.07 6.85 1.85
N ALA A 97 20.21 6.63 0.85
CA ALA A 97 18.77 6.47 1.06
C ALA A 97 18.40 5.03 1.46
N VAL A 98 19.20 4.04 1.07
CA VAL A 98 19.10 2.64 1.47
C VAL A 98 20.50 2.16 1.82
N SER A 99 20.68 1.52 2.97
CA SER A 99 21.96 1.13 3.53
C SER A 99 21.94 -0.34 3.93
N ASN A 100 22.64 -1.18 3.16
CA ASN A 100 22.88 -2.59 3.44
C ASN A 100 21.59 -3.39 3.76
N VAL A 101 20.51 -3.17 2.98
CA VAL A 101 19.24 -3.85 3.18
C VAL A 101 19.25 -5.24 2.60
N SER A 102 18.82 -6.23 3.40
CA SER A 102 18.60 -7.61 2.97
C SER A 102 17.21 -8.08 3.40
N LEU A 103 16.46 -8.66 2.48
CA LEU A 103 15.17 -9.28 2.73
C LEU A 103 14.88 -10.40 1.73
N ASP A 104 13.96 -11.28 2.10
CA ASP A 104 13.42 -12.32 1.24
C ASP A 104 11.89 -12.22 1.21
N ILE A 105 11.31 -12.58 0.08
CA ILE A 105 9.87 -12.89 -0.04
C ILE A 105 9.75 -14.28 -0.64
N ARG A 106 9.00 -15.15 0.02
CA ARG A 106 8.72 -16.51 -0.46
C ARG A 106 7.48 -16.53 -1.35
N LYS A 107 7.31 -17.58 -2.14
CA LYS A 107 6.09 -17.76 -2.92
C LYS A 107 4.88 -17.90 -1.99
N GLY A 108 3.84 -17.08 -2.22
CA GLY A 108 2.64 -16.98 -1.38
C GLY A 108 2.82 -16.18 -0.09
N GLU A 109 3.98 -15.57 0.16
CA GLU A 109 4.23 -14.77 1.36
C GLU A 109 3.63 -13.36 1.25
N ARG A 110 3.11 -12.89 2.37
CA ARG A 110 2.54 -11.56 2.57
C ARG A 110 3.43 -10.79 3.53
N LEU A 111 4.36 -10.00 2.96
CA LEU A 111 5.36 -9.27 3.73
C LEU A 111 4.98 -7.79 3.85
N GLY A 112 5.03 -7.25 5.07
CA GLY A 112 4.88 -5.83 5.36
C GLY A 112 6.23 -5.10 5.38
N LEU A 113 6.24 -3.83 4.98
CA LEU A 113 7.36 -2.92 5.19
C LEU A 113 6.84 -1.61 5.79
N VAL A 114 7.22 -1.33 7.02
CA VAL A 114 6.78 -0.15 7.76
C VAL A 114 7.92 0.79 8.08
N GLY A 115 7.61 2.06 8.32
CA GLY A 115 8.55 3.11 8.72
C GLY A 115 8.03 4.49 8.37
N GLU A 116 8.58 5.52 8.96
CA GLU A 116 8.22 6.92 8.69
C GLU A 116 8.41 7.33 7.25
N SER A 117 7.75 8.42 6.85
CA SER A 117 7.97 9.01 5.53
C SER A 117 9.45 9.42 5.37
N GLY A 118 10.02 9.13 4.19
CA GLY A 118 11.43 9.46 3.91
C GLY A 118 12.45 8.44 4.46
N CYS A 119 12.09 7.36 5.15
CA CYS A 119 13.05 6.39 5.67
C CYS A 119 13.69 5.47 4.60
N GLY A 120 13.29 5.59 3.31
CA GLY A 120 13.91 4.84 2.21
C GLY A 120 13.01 3.78 1.54
N LYS A 121 11.76 3.57 2.00
CA LYS A 121 10.82 2.54 1.46
C LYS A 121 10.62 2.64 -0.05
N SER A 122 10.24 3.83 -0.54
CA SER A 122 10.00 4.04 -1.98
C SER A 122 11.28 3.94 -2.82
N THR A 123 12.46 4.26 -2.25
CA THR A 123 13.74 4.04 -2.91
C THR A 123 14.01 2.54 -3.06
N LEU A 124 13.80 1.76 -1.99
CA LEU A 124 13.93 0.31 -2.01
C LEU A 124 12.96 -0.32 -3.01
N THR A 125 11.70 0.12 -3.02
CA THR A 125 10.68 -0.31 -4.00
C THR A 125 11.14 -0.09 -5.44
N ARG A 126 11.58 1.13 -5.76
CA ARG A 126 12.08 1.46 -7.11
C ARG A 126 13.28 0.60 -7.50
N THR A 127 14.15 0.28 -6.54
CA THR A 127 15.30 -0.59 -6.77
C THR A 127 14.88 -2.03 -7.03
N ILE A 128 13.92 -2.57 -6.28
CA ILE A 128 13.34 -3.89 -6.50
C ILE A 128 12.66 -3.96 -7.88
N LEU A 129 11.97 -2.90 -8.30
CA LEU A 129 11.32 -2.81 -9.61
C LEU A 129 12.32 -2.59 -10.78
N GLY A 130 13.62 -2.44 -10.50
CA GLY A 130 14.63 -2.14 -11.52
C GLY A 130 14.51 -0.72 -12.11
N LEU A 131 13.75 0.17 -11.47
CA LEU A 131 13.61 1.58 -11.86
C LEU A 131 14.76 2.43 -11.34
N GLN A 132 15.46 1.97 -10.31
CA GLN A 132 16.61 2.59 -9.67
C GLN A 132 17.73 1.55 -9.56
N SER A 133 18.95 1.91 -9.94
CA SER A 133 20.11 1.03 -9.76
C SER A 133 20.59 1.02 -8.31
N ALA A 134 20.92 -0.15 -7.80
CA ALA A 134 21.62 -0.27 -6.52
C ALA A 134 23.08 0.25 -6.69
N SER A 135 23.59 0.89 -5.62
CA SER A 135 25.00 1.29 -5.55
C SER A 135 25.89 0.10 -5.15
N SER A 136 25.33 -0.84 -4.39
CA SER A 136 25.97 -2.11 -4.00
C SER A 136 24.90 -3.18 -3.69
N GLY A 137 25.32 -4.43 -3.59
CA GLY A 137 24.44 -5.56 -3.38
C GLY A 137 23.80 -6.06 -4.67
N TYR A 138 22.86 -7.01 -4.55
CA TYR A 138 22.13 -7.54 -5.70
C TYR A 138 20.68 -7.91 -5.32
N ILE A 139 19.85 -8.03 -6.35
CA ILE A 139 18.46 -8.46 -6.25
C ILE A 139 18.28 -9.64 -7.21
N LYS A 140 17.70 -10.74 -6.71
CA LYS A 140 17.26 -11.87 -7.52
C LYS A 140 15.76 -12.04 -7.43
N PHE A 141 15.15 -12.39 -8.54
CA PHE A 141 13.77 -12.75 -8.64
C PHE A 141 13.62 -14.11 -9.31
N ASP A 142 12.94 -15.04 -8.66
CA ASP A 142 12.78 -16.43 -9.13
C ASP A 142 14.15 -17.06 -9.52
N GLY A 143 15.16 -16.82 -8.66
CA GLY A 143 16.55 -17.30 -8.81
C GLY A 143 17.42 -16.51 -9.82
N LYS A 144 16.85 -15.59 -10.60
CA LYS A 144 17.56 -14.80 -11.63
C LYS A 144 17.84 -13.38 -11.15
N GLU A 145 19.02 -12.86 -11.45
CA GLU A 145 19.37 -11.48 -11.11
C GLU A 145 18.50 -10.49 -11.89
N VAL A 146 17.97 -9.49 -11.17
CA VAL A 146 17.15 -8.42 -11.74
C VAL A 146 18.06 -7.49 -12.50
N SER A 147 17.94 -7.49 -13.82
CA SER A 147 18.58 -6.49 -14.66
C SER A 147 17.58 -5.44 -15.09
N LYS A 148 18.04 -4.19 -15.22
CA LYS A 148 17.24 -3.02 -15.62
C LYS A 148 16.47 -3.21 -16.93
N TYR A 149 16.88 -4.17 -17.77
CA TYR A 149 16.36 -4.36 -19.13
C TYR A 149 15.63 -5.69 -19.35
N ALA A 150 15.48 -6.52 -18.33
CA ALA A 150 14.84 -7.84 -18.50
C ALA A 150 13.32 -7.70 -18.53
N ASN A 151 12.72 -7.77 -19.74
CA ASN A 151 11.26 -7.75 -19.92
C ASN A 151 10.56 -8.93 -19.20
N SER A 152 11.23 -10.09 -19.11
CA SER A 152 10.72 -11.26 -18.37
C SER A 152 10.50 -11.01 -16.88
N PHE A 153 11.27 -10.08 -16.29
CA PHE A 153 11.10 -9.67 -14.91
C PHE A 153 9.85 -8.80 -14.73
N LYS A 154 9.65 -7.81 -15.62
CA LYS A 154 8.54 -6.84 -15.53
C LYS A 154 7.16 -7.50 -15.57
N LYS A 155 6.99 -8.58 -16.32
CA LYS A 155 5.72 -9.31 -16.37
C LYS A 155 5.38 -10.03 -15.05
N ASN A 156 6.38 -10.35 -14.25
CA ASN A 156 6.21 -11.12 -13.04
C ASN A 156 6.11 -10.26 -11.77
N ILE A 157 6.50 -8.98 -11.83
CA ILE A 157 6.36 -8.03 -10.72
C ILE A 157 5.55 -6.83 -11.20
N GLN A 158 4.51 -6.52 -10.46
CA GLN A 158 3.67 -5.35 -10.68
C GLN A 158 3.63 -4.47 -9.44
N VAL A 159 3.25 -3.21 -9.62
CA VAL A 159 3.16 -2.23 -8.54
C VAL A 159 1.84 -1.48 -8.57
N VAL A 160 1.29 -1.26 -7.39
CA VAL A 160 0.15 -0.36 -7.15
C VAL A 160 0.67 0.79 -6.30
N PHE A 161 0.69 1.99 -6.87
CA PHE A 161 1.22 3.20 -6.22
C PHE A 161 0.18 3.89 -5.33
N GLN A 162 0.67 4.77 -4.46
CA GLN A 162 -0.11 5.62 -3.54
C GLN A 162 -1.11 6.51 -4.28
N ASP A 163 -0.68 7.16 -5.37
CA ASP A 163 -1.53 7.96 -6.24
C ASP A 163 -1.85 7.20 -7.54
N PRO A 164 -3.01 6.51 -7.58
CA PRO A 164 -3.39 5.81 -8.79
C PRO A 164 -3.67 6.77 -9.95
N TYR A 165 -4.18 7.98 -9.69
CA TYR A 165 -4.50 8.94 -10.74
C TYR A 165 -3.25 9.38 -11.51
N GLY A 166 -2.17 9.73 -10.80
CA GLY A 166 -0.89 10.10 -11.40
C GLY A 166 -0.21 8.97 -12.17
N SER A 167 -0.64 7.71 -11.95
CA SER A 167 -0.11 6.55 -12.64
C SER A 167 -0.85 6.18 -13.94
N PHE A 168 -1.94 6.88 -14.26
CA PHE A 168 -2.76 6.63 -15.45
C PHE A 168 -2.64 7.75 -16.48
N ASN A 169 -2.73 7.40 -17.76
CA ASN A 169 -2.93 8.38 -18.81
C ASN A 169 -4.41 8.80 -18.85
N PRO A 170 -4.77 10.05 -18.45
CA PRO A 170 -6.16 10.47 -18.35
C PRO A 170 -6.91 10.55 -19.68
N ARG A 171 -6.18 10.48 -20.81
CA ARG A 171 -6.75 10.52 -22.17
C ARG A 171 -7.14 9.12 -22.68
N GLN A 172 -6.82 8.07 -21.93
CA GLN A 172 -7.15 6.69 -22.32
C GLN A 172 -8.37 6.19 -21.57
N LYS A 173 -9.15 5.34 -22.23
CA LYS A 173 -10.28 4.63 -21.64
C LYS A 173 -9.79 3.55 -20.68
N ILE A 174 -10.60 3.21 -19.69
CA ILE A 174 -10.28 2.23 -18.64
C ILE A 174 -9.87 0.87 -19.20
N GLY A 175 -10.57 0.38 -20.24
CA GLY A 175 -10.20 -0.88 -20.90
C GLY A 175 -8.74 -0.88 -21.36
N ARG A 176 -8.27 0.22 -21.96
CA ARG A 176 -6.89 0.37 -22.40
C ARG A 176 -5.90 0.51 -21.24
N LEU A 177 -6.28 1.25 -20.19
CA LEU A 177 -5.45 1.42 -18.99
C LEU A 177 -5.23 0.09 -18.26
N ILE A 178 -6.25 -0.77 -18.17
CA ILE A 178 -6.12 -2.10 -17.55
C ILE A 178 -5.23 -3.01 -18.38
N THR A 179 -5.33 -2.96 -19.72
CA THR A 179 -4.57 -3.84 -20.62
C THR A 179 -3.18 -3.33 -20.97
N GLU A 180 -2.80 -2.14 -20.48
CA GLU A 180 -1.46 -1.56 -20.70
C GLU A 180 -0.30 -2.54 -20.38
N PRO A 181 -0.34 -3.32 -19.27
CA PRO A 181 0.73 -4.27 -18.97
C PRO A 181 0.97 -5.34 -20.04
N PHE A 182 0.01 -5.64 -20.92
CA PHE A 182 0.22 -6.58 -22.03
C PHE A 182 1.31 -6.13 -23.01
N PHE A 183 1.62 -4.82 -23.08
CA PHE A 183 2.76 -4.37 -23.87
C PHE A 183 4.10 -4.99 -23.41
N THR A 184 4.20 -5.37 -22.14
CA THR A 184 5.41 -6.01 -21.63
C THR A 184 5.55 -7.47 -22.09
N LEU A 185 4.45 -8.07 -22.57
CA LEU A 185 4.42 -9.44 -23.06
C LEU A 185 4.81 -9.56 -24.54
N ALA A 186 4.86 -8.45 -25.28
CA ALA A 186 5.18 -8.41 -26.72
C ALA A 186 4.37 -9.44 -27.52
N LYS A 187 5.02 -10.44 -28.13
CA LYS A 187 4.36 -11.47 -28.94
C LYS A 187 3.46 -12.44 -28.14
N GLU A 188 3.63 -12.51 -26.80
CA GLU A 188 2.79 -13.34 -25.92
C GLU A 188 1.50 -12.61 -25.50
N ALA A 189 1.30 -11.35 -25.90
CA ALA A 189 0.10 -10.60 -25.58
C ALA A 189 -1.13 -11.17 -26.32
N PRO A 190 -2.30 -11.29 -25.63
CA PRO A 190 -3.54 -11.69 -26.28
C PRO A 190 -3.93 -10.73 -27.42
N PRO A 191 -4.69 -11.17 -28.43
CA PRO A 191 -5.30 -10.28 -29.41
C PRO A 191 -6.14 -9.18 -28.77
N GLU A 192 -6.28 -8.03 -29.42
CA GLU A 192 -6.97 -6.85 -28.84
C GLU A 192 -8.44 -7.16 -28.46
N THR A 193 -9.12 -7.98 -29.24
CA THR A 193 -10.48 -8.44 -28.93
C THR A 193 -10.55 -9.23 -27.61
N GLU A 194 -9.58 -10.08 -27.36
CA GLU A 194 -9.47 -10.86 -26.13
C GLU A 194 -9.05 -9.96 -24.95
N GLN A 195 -8.13 -9.00 -25.19
CA GLN A 195 -7.74 -8.02 -24.15
C GLN A 195 -8.95 -7.27 -23.60
N ARG A 196 -9.92 -6.90 -24.44
CA ARG A 196 -11.16 -6.24 -24.02
C ARG A 196 -11.98 -7.12 -23.08
N ILE A 197 -12.14 -8.39 -23.41
CA ILE A 197 -12.87 -9.36 -22.58
C ILE A 197 -12.14 -9.55 -21.23
N ILE A 198 -10.81 -9.62 -21.25
CA ILE A 198 -10.01 -9.73 -20.03
C ILE A 198 -10.18 -8.48 -19.17
N ALA A 199 -10.15 -7.27 -19.75
CA ALA A 199 -10.36 -6.03 -19.01
C ALA A 199 -11.74 -5.97 -18.35
N GLN A 200 -12.80 -6.40 -19.04
CA GLN A 200 -14.15 -6.49 -18.50
C GLN A 200 -14.21 -7.43 -17.28
N LYS A 201 -13.64 -8.64 -17.41
CA LYS A 201 -13.55 -9.59 -16.29
C LYS A 201 -12.75 -9.04 -15.11
N MET A 202 -11.63 -8.35 -15.37
CA MET A 202 -10.85 -7.73 -14.31
C MET A 202 -11.60 -6.62 -13.55
N LEU A 203 -12.44 -5.86 -14.25
CA LEU A 203 -13.31 -4.89 -13.61
C LEU A 203 -14.33 -5.56 -12.66
N GLU A 204 -14.97 -6.62 -13.12
CA GLU A 204 -15.91 -7.40 -12.30
C GLU A 204 -15.21 -8.03 -11.08
N GLU A 205 -14.00 -8.55 -11.23
CA GLU A 205 -13.18 -9.10 -10.16
C GLU A 205 -12.87 -8.07 -9.06
N VAL A 206 -12.70 -6.80 -9.43
CA VAL A 206 -12.49 -5.72 -8.45
C VAL A 206 -13.79 -5.02 -8.02
N GLY A 207 -14.96 -5.58 -8.39
CA GLY A 207 -16.27 -5.08 -7.99
C GLY A 207 -16.70 -3.81 -8.71
N LEU A 208 -16.33 -3.66 -9.99
CA LEU A 208 -16.77 -2.59 -10.89
C LEU A 208 -17.53 -3.19 -12.08
N SER A 209 -18.43 -2.40 -12.70
CA SER A 209 -19.15 -2.82 -13.88
C SER A 209 -18.21 -3.01 -15.09
N SER A 210 -18.38 -4.09 -15.84
CA SER A 210 -17.68 -4.37 -17.10
C SER A 210 -17.86 -3.27 -18.16
N GLU A 211 -19.00 -2.56 -18.16
CA GLU A 211 -19.27 -1.42 -19.03
C GLU A 211 -18.32 -0.24 -18.79
N SER A 212 -17.70 -0.19 -17.60
CA SER A 212 -16.74 0.84 -17.23
C SER A 212 -15.49 0.86 -18.12
N THR A 213 -15.27 -0.16 -18.95
CA THR A 213 -14.16 -0.18 -19.94
C THR A 213 -14.17 1.02 -20.88
N GLU A 214 -15.35 1.58 -21.18
CA GLU A 214 -15.52 2.71 -22.12
C GLU A 214 -15.38 4.10 -21.45
N LYS A 215 -15.30 4.16 -20.12
CA LYS A 215 -15.17 5.41 -19.34
C LYS A 215 -13.71 5.83 -19.21
N TYR A 216 -13.51 7.06 -18.74
CA TYR A 216 -12.21 7.64 -18.43
C TYR A 216 -11.95 7.67 -16.92
N ILE A 217 -10.67 7.67 -16.52
CA ILE A 217 -10.28 7.57 -15.11
C ILE A 217 -10.81 8.73 -14.24
N HIS A 218 -11.00 9.93 -14.81
CA HIS A 218 -11.53 11.08 -14.08
C HIS A 218 -13.00 10.94 -13.66
N GLU A 219 -13.76 10.03 -14.29
CA GLU A 219 -15.15 9.74 -13.95
C GLU A 219 -15.31 8.87 -12.68
N PHE A 220 -14.20 8.42 -12.08
CA PHE A 220 -14.20 7.51 -10.95
C PHE A 220 -13.78 8.17 -9.65
N SER A 221 -14.37 7.71 -8.52
CA SER A 221 -13.93 8.10 -7.18
C SER A 221 -12.54 7.54 -6.84
N GLY A 222 -11.89 8.06 -5.78
CA GLY A 222 -10.58 7.60 -5.34
C GLY A 222 -10.51 6.09 -5.10
N GLY A 223 -11.48 5.53 -4.40
CA GLY A 223 -11.54 4.08 -4.15
C GLY A 223 -11.78 3.25 -5.41
N GLN A 224 -12.58 3.75 -6.36
CA GLN A 224 -12.77 3.10 -7.66
C GLN A 224 -11.50 3.15 -8.51
N ARG A 225 -10.77 4.28 -8.51
CA ARG A 225 -9.46 4.40 -9.18
C ARG A 225 -8.45 3.40 -8.62
N GLN A 226 -8.46 3.20 -7.29
CA GLN A 226 -7.62 2.21 -6.64
C GLN A 226 -7.95 0.78 -7.09
N ARG A 227 -9.24 0.44 -7.21
CA ARG A 227 -9.69 -0.85 -7.77
C ARG A 227 -9.21 -1.06 -9.21
N ILE A 228 -9.25 -0.01 -10.04
CA ILE A 228 -8.74 -0.04 -11.42
C ILE A 228 -7.22 -0.25 -11.43
N ALA A 229 -6.47 0.39 -10.51
CA ALA A 229 -5.03 0.18 -10.40
C ALA A 229 -4.68 -1.27 -9.99
N ILE A 230 -5.47 -1.86 -9.09
CA ILE A 230 -5.33 -3.27 -8.72
C ILE A 230 -5.66 -4.18 -9.91
N ALA A 231 -6.75 -3.91 -10.65
CA ALA A 231 -7.11 -4.65 -11.86
C ALA A 231 -5.98 -4.62 -12.90
N ARG A 232 -5.38 -3.43 -13.14
CA ARG A 232 -4.22 -3.26 -14.04
C ARG A 232 -3.02 -4.09 -13.59
N ALA A 233 -2.73 -4.11 -12.30
CA ALA A 233 -1.60 -4.89 -11.78
C ALA A 233 -1.83 -6.41 -11.92
N LEU A 234 -3.09 -6.87 -11.82
CA LEU A 234 -3.46 -8.29 -11.85
C LEU A 234 -3.62 -8.86 -13.26
N VAL A 235 -3.88 -8.03 -14.27
CA VAL A 235 -4.29 -8.46 -15.62
C VAL A 235 -3.32 -9.44 -16.28
N ILE A 236 -2.02 -9.33 -15.99
CA ILE A 236 -0.97 -10.22 -16.51
C ILE A 236 -0.61 -11.35 -15.54
N LYS A 237 -1.37 -11.52 -14.44
CA LYS A 237 -1.18 -12.56 -13.43
C LYS A 237 0.26 -12.59 -12.89
N PRO A 238 0.76 -11.51 -12.29
CA PRO A 238 2.13 -11.44 -11.79
C PRO A 238 2.34 -12.41 -10.63
N LYS A 239 3.60 -12.79 -10.36
CA LYS A 239 3.97 -13.61 -9.20
C LYS A 239 4.10 -12.78 -7.91
N LEU A 240 4.42 -11.48 -8.05
CA LEU A 240 4.60 -10.55 -6.94
C LEU A 240 3.92 -9.21 -7.25
N ILE A 241 3.16 -8.69 -6.29
CA ILE A 241 2.65 -7.31 -6.35
C ILE A 241 3.27 -6.51 -5.21
N ILE A 242 3.74 -5.30 -5.52
CA ILE A 242 4.16 -4.33 -4.52
C ILE A 242 3.05 -3.31 -4.35
N PHE A 243 2.49 -3.19 -3.15
CA PHE A 243 1.55 -2.14 -2.79
C PHE A 243 2.32 -1.04 -2.06
N ASP A 244 2.62 0.06 -2.77
CA ASP A 244 3.39 1.18 -2.21
C ASP A 244 2.45 2.27 -1.72
N GLU A 245 2.13 2.25 -0.41
CA GLU A 245 1.17 3.13 0.27
C GLU A 245 -0.22 3.17 -0.40
N ALA A 246 -0.62 2.06 -1.00
CA ALA A 246 -1.78 1.96 -1.90
C ALA A 246 -3.15 2.30 -1.26
N VAL A 247 -3.24 2.43 0.06
CA VAL A 247 -4.51 2.76 0.76
C VAL A 247 -4.40 4.00 1.65
N SER A 248 -3.26 4.69 1.68
CA SER A 248 -3.00 5.80 2.61
C SER A 248 -3.88 7.03 2.36
N ALA A 249 -4.23 7.30 1.11
CA ALA A 249 -5.06 8.44 0.70
C ALA A 249 -6.57 8.16 0.74
N LEU A 250 -6.99 6.96 1.17
CA LEU A 250 -8.40 6.54 1.19
C LEU A 250 -9.01 6.78 2.57
N ASP A 251 -10.28 7.14 2.58
CA ASP A 251 -11.05 7.15 3.82
C ASP A 251 -11.18 5.74 4.44
N VAL A 252 -11.43 5.68 5.74
CA VAL A 252 -11.40 4.43 6.51
C VAL A 252 -12.31 3.36 5.95
N SER A 253 -13.52 3.74 5.51
CA SER A 253 -14.51 2.77 5.02
C SER A 253 -14.13 2.19 3.67
N ILE A 254 -13.54 3.00 2.79
CA ILE A 254 -13.04 2.57 1.48
C ILE A 254 -11.75 1.76 1.65
N ARG A 255 -10.86 2.19 2.57
CA ARG A 255 -9.64 1.48 2.93
C ARG A 255 -9.93 0.02 3.32
N SER A 256 -10.87 -0.18 4.25
CA SER A 256 -11.32 -1.50 4.69
C SER A 256 -11.78 -2.37 3.52
N GLN A 257 -12.61 -1.83 2.62
CA GLN A 257 -13.06 -2.55 1.42
C GLN A 257 -11.93 -2.92 0.46
N ILE A 258 -10.94 -2.04 0.27
CA ILE A 258 -9.78 -2.31 -0.59
C ILE A 258 -8.87 -3.39 0.03
N LEU A 259 -8.63 -3.33 1.35
CA LEU A 259 -7.85 -4.35 2.05
C LEU A 259 -8.51 -5.73 1.95
N LYS A 260 -9.84 -5.79 2.13
CA LYS A 260 -10.61 -7.02 1.93
C LYS A 260 -10.48 -7.53 0.49
N LEU A 261 -10.66 -6.66 -0.50
CA LEU A 261 -10.48 -7.01 -1.91
C LEU A 261 -9.09 -7.59 -2.18
N ILE A 262 -8.02 -6.95 -1.69
CA ILE A 262 -6.64 -7.44 -1.84
C ILE A 262 -6.49 -8.83 -1.21
N SER A 263 -7.08 -9.06 -0.04
CA SER A 263 -7.06 -10.37 0.62
C SER A 263 -7.75 -11.43 -0.23
N ASP A 264 -8.97 -11.17 -0.69
CA ASP A 264 -9.78 -12.11 -1.46
C ASP A 264 -9.07 -12.47 -2.80
N LEU A 265 -8.49 -11.47 -3.47
CA LEU A 265 -7.73 -11.67 -4.70
C LEU A 265 -6.43 -12.43 -4.44
N THR A 266 -5.74 -12.16 -3.32
CA THR A 266 -4.52 -12.88 -2.93
C THR A 266 -4.80 -14.36 -2.68
N GLU A 267 -5.88 -14.68 -1.97
CA GLU A 267 -6.29 -16.06 -1.73
C GLU A 267 -6.67 -16.77 -3.04
N ARG A 268 -7.42 -16.10 -3.91
CA ARG A 268 -7.88 -16.65 -5.19
C ARG A 268 -6.74 -16.93 -6.17
N TYR A 269 -5.76 -16.04 -6.24
CA TYR A 269 -4.67 -16.11 -7.22
C TYR A 269 -3.36 -16.67 -6.65
N GLY A 270 -3.30 -16.99 -5.35
CA GLY A 270 -2.07 -17.45 -4.69
C GLY A 270 -0.93 -16.42 -4.76
N LEU A 271 -1.24 -15.13 -4.66
CA LEU A 271 -0.29 -14.05 -4.87
C LEU A 271 0.68 -13.90 -3.70
N SER A 272 1.93 -13.57 -4.03
CA SER A 272 2.87 -13.00 -3.07
C SER A 272 2.79 -11.48 -3.13
N TYR A 273 2.98 -10.79 -2.01
CA TYR A 273 3.09 -9.34 -2.07
C TYR A 273 4.04 -8.73 -1.02
N LEU A 274 4.53 -7.54 -1.37
CA LEU A 274 5.16 -6.60 -0.45
C LEU A 274 4.19 -5.44 -0.21
N PHE A 275 3.69 -5.30 1.01
CA PHE A 275 2.80 -4.21 1.38
C PHE A 275 3.54 -3.14 2.17
N ILE A 276 3.62 -1.94 1.63
CA ILE A 276 4.34 -0.82 2.22
C ILE A 276 3.33 0.16 2.77
N SER A 277 3.46 0.48 4.06
CA SER A 277 2.60 1.45 4.73
C SER A 277 3.35 2.13 5.87
N HIS A 278 2.92 3.33 6.22
CA HIS A 278 3.27 3.97 7.49
C HIS A 278 2.22 3.67 8.58
N ASP A 279 1.08 3.09 8.21
CA ASP A 279 -0.01 2.71 9.12
C ASP A 279 0.17 1.25 9.58
N LEU A 280 0.51 1.09 10.87
CA LEU A 280 0.74 -0.21 11.48
C LEU A 280 -0.53 -1.06 11.55
N THR A 281 -1.70 -0.43 11.69
CA THR A 281 -3.00 -1.13 11.73
C THR A 281 -3.29 -1.80 10.39
N VAL A 282 -2.95 -1.13 9.29
CA VAL A 282 -3.06 -1.71 7.95
C VAL A 282 -2.15 -2.93 7.82
N ILE A 283 -0.90 -2.82 8.26
CA ILE A 283 0.07 -3.93 8.19
C ILE A 283 -0.36 -5.11 9.05
N GLU A 284 -0.86 -4.88 10.27
CA GLU A 284 -1.39 -5.92 11.14
C GLU A 284 -2.50 -6.73 10.47
N ASN A 285 -3.36 -6.04 9.73
CA ASN A 285 -4.52 -6.63 9.10
C ASN A 285 -4.23 -7.36 7.78
N ILE A 286 -3.05 -7.19 7.15
CA ILE A 286 -2.85 -7.71 5.80
C ILE A 286 -1.55 -8.51 5.63
N THR A 287 -0.68 -8.56 6.64
CA THR A 287 0.61 -9.25 6.54
C THR A 287 0.87 -10.22 7.68
N GLU A 288 1.58 -11.31 7.37
CA GLU A 288 2.01 -12.32 8.35
C GLU A 288 3.33 -11.93 9.00
N ASN A 289 4.25 -11.39 8.19
CA ASN A 289 5.56 -10.93 8.61
C ASN A 289 5.72 -9.46 8.24
N CYS A 290 6.50 -8.72 9.02
CA CYS A 290 6.86 -7.36 8.65
C CYS A 290 8.32 -7.02 8.93
N LEU A 291 8.77 -6.00 8.24
CA LEU A 291 10.07 -5.37 8.38
C LEU A 291 9.85 -3.92 8.79
N VAL A 292 10.60 -3.47 9.78
CA VAL A 292 10.60 -2.07 10.21
C VAL A 292 11.85 -1.38 9.66
N MET A 293 11.65 -0.29 8.93
CA MET A 293 12.72 0.45 8.27
C MET A 293 12.91 1.83 8.88
N LYS A 294 14.14 2.17 9.26
CA LYS A 294 14.54 3.49 9.76
C LYS A 294 15.83 3.94 9.08
N ASN A 295 15.86 5.17 8.58
CA ASN A 295 17.08 5.79 8.00
C ASN A 295 17.81 4.85 7.00
N GLY A 296 17.08 4.26 6.08
CA GLY A 296 17.64 3.37 5.06
C GLY A 296 17.97 1.94 5.50
N LYS A 297 17.74 1.56 6.76
CA LYS A 297 18.10 0.26 7.31
C LYS A 297 16.89 -0.49 7.84
N ILE A 298 16.89 -1.83 7.74
CA ILE A 298 15.93 -2.67 8.46
C ILE A 298 16.41 -2.80 9.91
N VAL A 299 15.62 -2.26 10.84
CA VAL A 299 15.95 -2.23 12.27
C VAL A 299 15.27 -3.34 13.07
N GLU A 300 14.16 -3.88 12.56
CA GLU A 300 13.46 -5.01 13.17
C GLU A 300 12.76 -5.86 12.10
N ARG A 301 12.61 -7.16 12.36
CA ARG A 301 11.91 -8.11 11.49
C ARG A 301 11.30 -9.25 12.27
N GLY A 302 10.15 -9.74 11.83
CA GLY A 302 9.50 -10.90 12.44
C GLY A 302 8.04 -11.01 12.05
N GLN A 303 7.32 -11.88 12.78
CA GLN A 303 5.88 -11.98 12.65
C GLN A 303 5.22 -10.65 13.02
N THR A 304 4.31 -10.16 12.20
CA THR A 304 3.68 -8.85 12.36
C THR A 304 3.05 -8.68 13.75
N LYS A 305 2.26 -9.66 14.18
CA LYS A 305 1.63 -9.64 15.50
C LYS A 305 2.63 -9.59 16.66
N HIS A 306 3.79 -10.24 16.48
CA HIS A 306 4.84 -10.27 17.53
C HIS A 306 5.54 -8.91 17.65
N ILE A 307 5.92 -8.34 16.51
CA ILE A 307 6.54 -7.01 16.46
C ILE A 307 5.62 -5.92 17.06
N LEU A 308 4.31 -6.01 16.77
CA LEU A 308 3.37 -5.01 17.28
C LEU A 308 3.04 -5.15 18.77
N ARG A 309 3.13 -6.37 19.34
CA ARG A 309 2.84 -6.63 20.76
C ARG A 309 4.07 -6.49 21.67
N ASP A 310 5.23 -6.94 21.18
CA ASP A 310 6.47 -7.01 21.95
C ASP A 310 7.66 -6.54 21.08
N PRO A 311 7.69 -5.24 20.72
CA PRO A 311 8.76 -4.67 19.90
C PRO A 311 10.08 -4.69 20.68
N LYS A 312 11.15 -5.16 20.03
CA LYS A 312 12.50 -5.19 20.62
C LYS A 312 13.30 -3.94 20.32
N ASN A 313 12.94 -3.21 19.27
CA ASN A 313 13.62 -2.00 18.87
C ASN A 313 12.88 -0.76 19.38
N GLU A 314 13.60 0.17 20.03
CA GLU A 314 13.04 1.43 20.59
C GLU A 314 12.29 2.25 19.53
N TYR A 315 12.78 2.26 18.29
CA TYR A 315 12.11 2.96 17.20
C TYR A 315 10.77 2.30 16.85
N THR A 316 10.71 0.99 16.83
CA THR A 316 9.44 0.26 16.61
C THR A 316 8.45 0.59 17.73
N LEU A 317 8.91 0.61 18.97
CA LEU A 317 8.10 1.02 20.11
C LEU A 317 7.59 2.46 19.96
N SER A 318 8.45 3.39 19.51
CA SER A 318 8.05 4.78 19.27
C SER A 318 6.98 4.91 18.18
N LEU A 319 7.09 4.14 17.09
CA LEU A 319 6.09 4.09 16.02
C LEU A 319 4.73 3.57 16.53
N ILE A 320 4.74 2.49 17.32
CA ILE A 320 3.51 1.91 17.90
C ILE A 320 2.84 2.88 18.87
N ASN A 321 3.62 3.61 19.66
CA ASN A 321 3.09 4.58 20.61
C ASN A 321 2.59 5.86 19.93
N ALA A 322 3.14 6.21 18.77
CA ALA A 322 2.70 7.36 17.98
C ALA A 322 1.42 7.05 17.16
N ALA A 323 1.10 5.77 16.94
CA ALA A 323 -0.11 5.39 16.21
C ALA A 323 -1.36 5.79 17.02
N PRO A 324 -2.33 6.50 16.41
CA PRO A 324 -3.56 6.89 17.09
C PRO A 324 -4.33 5.64 17.54
N LYS A 325 -4.67 5.59 18.83
CA LYS A 325 -5.48 4.51 19.43
C LYS A 325 -6.80 5.10 19.89
N PHE A 326 -7.87 4.33 19.78
CA PHE A 326 -9.14 4.73 20.37
C PHE A 326 -8.99 4.83 21.89
N PRO A 327 -9.57 5.87 22.52
CA PRO A 327 -9.56 5.99 23.98
C PRO A 327 -10.26 4.80 24.65
N ASN A 328 -9.79 4.41 25.83
CA ASN A 328 -10.31 3.24 26.58
C ASN A 328 -11.81 3.31 26.91
N PHE A 329 -12.41 4.50 26.91
CA PHE A 329 -13.86 4.65 27.17
C PHE A 329 -14.76 4.04 26.09
N LEU A 330 -14.19 3.62 24.95
CA LEU A 330 -14.93 2.95 23.86
C LEU A 330 -14.89 1.41 23.99
N HIS A 331 -14.10 0.88 24.92
CA HIS A 331 -13.96 -0.54 25.22
C HIS A 331 -14.64 -0.95 26.54
N ALA A 332 -15.38 -0.03 27.19
CA ALA A 332 -16.07 -0.24 28.46
C ALA A 332 -17.55 -0.52 28.27
#